data_5c306599bbb72d26de82aa61acc60996
#
_entry.id   5c306599bbb72d26de82aa61acc60996
#
_cell.length_a   1.000
_cell.length_b   1.000
_cell.length_c   1.000
_cell.angle_alpha   90.00
_cell.angle_beta   90.00
_cell.angle_gamma   90.00
#
_symmetry.space_group_name_H-M   'P 1'
#
loop_
_entity.id
_entity.type
_entity.pdbx_description
1 polymer ?
#
loop_
_entity_poly.entity_id
_entity_poly.type
_entity_poly.pdbx_seq_one_letter_code
_entity_poly.pdbx_strand_id
1 'polypeptide(L)'
;MKLKKRLQAVLLAGMMALSATAAAIPSFTTISAQAEDTNNDDWLHAVGSRLYDKDGNEVWLTGANWFGFNCGENCVHYLWSGDVDDMLSEVADRGINVIRMPISTELLISWMNDTPNPVSSVSAENNPPYFVINPDFLNADGSMKNSMEIFDIIMQKCKKYGLKAFIDIHSPHTDNSGHNYNLWYGKETADGTMVTTDLWIETLTWLADKYKNDDTLIGYDLKNEPHGKGQEGATAAKWDGSTDENNWAYAATKCANSILDVNPNALIFIEGVEQSVKSDAYTWGQPDSKTDPPYIPAWWGGNLRGVRKYPIQPDSGTSQIVYSPHDYGPSVYNQTWFDKDFTEQTLLDDYWYDTWAYVNAEDIAPLLIGEWGGHMDGGKNQQWMELLRDYMINHHINHTFWCLNTNSGDTGGLWAGIGYDQAASKTNLTWDADKYALFEKSLWQTLKTGKYIGLDHQKALGNNGTGLSLSEFYESYASTEGSNLDGGTIVNGNTTKPTTDTTKPSTTTTTITTTTTAAATTTEAPKTDVLGDINNDQKVTISDLVLLNRYLLRKIDGTDAAYAFDRGDVNGDKILNIVDATLYRQYLLGTLKKFPAE
;
A
#
# COMPACT_ATOMS: atom_id res chain seq x y z
N MET A 1 12.38 -55.37 -39.84
CA MET A 1 12.47 -56.79 -39.41
C MET A 1 13.44 -56.87 -38.26
N LYS A 2 12.94 -57.15 -37.09
CA LYS A 2 13.53 -57.94 -35.97
C LYS A 2 14.96 -57.55 -35.50
N LEU A 3 15.34 -57.49 -34.28
CA LEU A 3 14.79 -57.87 -32.97
C LEU A 3 15.83 -57.50 -31.90
N LYS A 4 15.46 -56.85 -30.84
CA LYS A 4 15.62 -57.21 -29.42
C LYS A 4 16.94 -57.82 -28.91
N LYS A 5 17.36 -57.26 -27.76
CA LYS A 5 17.75 -57.92 -26.47
C LYS A 5 19.24 -57.90 -26.12
N ARG A 6 19.49 -57.35 -24.97
CA ARG A 6 19.72 -57.74 -23.55
C ARG A 6 21.23 -57.63 -23.18
N LEU A 7 21.53 -56.94 -22.18
CA LEU A 7 21.54 -57.11 -20.68
C LEU A 7 22.88 -57.59 -20.09
N GLN A 8 23.32 -56.90 -19.07
CA GLN A 8 24.12 -57.33 -17.90
C GLN A 8 25.66 -57.35 -18.01
N ALA A 9 26.27 -56.40 -17.30
CA ALA A 9 26.97 -56.51 -16.01
C ALA A 9 28.14 -57.50 -15.93
N VAL A 10 29.31 -57.02 -15.43
CA VAL A 10 30.08 -57.59 -14.33
C VAL A 10 31.21 -56.63 -13.91
N LEU A 11 31.32 -56.40 -12.62
CA LEU A 11 32.43 -55.83 -11.85
C LEU A 11 33.76 -56.60 -12.12
N LEU A 12 34.91 -55.94 -12.02
CA LEU A 12 35.94 -56.30 -11.05
C LEU A 12 37.07 -55.26 -10.97
N ALA A 13 37.62 -55.18 -9.78
CA ALA A 13 38.60 -54.27 -9.26
C ALA A 13 40.02 -54.47 -9.85
N GLY A 14 40.81 -53.39 -9.81
CA GLY A 14 42.27 -53.42 -9.96
C GLY A 14 42.88 -52.19 -9.28
N MET A 15 43.33 -52.34 -8.05
CA MET A 15 44.23 -51.42 -7.34
C MET A 15 45.59 -51.41 -8.05
N MET A 16 46.13 -50.21 -8.29
CA MET A 16 47.58 -49.99 -8.17
C MET A 16 47.85 -48.53 -7.79
N ALA A 17 48.60 -48.40 -6.71
CA ALA A 17 49.11 -47.15 -6.17
C ALA A 17 50.25 -46.60 -7.02
N LEU A 18 50.31 -45.27 -7.17
CA LEU A 18 51.57 -44.54 -7.32
C LEU A 18 51.45 -43.11 -6.75
N SER A 19 52.27 -42.93 -5.75
CA SER A 19 52.93 -41.73 -5.20
C SER A 19 52.47 -40.32 -5.52
N ALA A 20 52.28 -39.60 -4.46
CA ALA A 20 51.99 -38.19 -4.29
C ALA A 20 53.08 -37.26 -4.86
N THR A 21 52.62 -36.20 -5.56
CA THR A 21 53.22 -34.89 -5.49
C THR A 21 52.13 -33.90 -5.09
N ALA A 22 52.30 -33.32 -3.91
CA ALA A 22 51.40 -32.30 -3.40
C ALA A 22 51.61 -31.00 -4.18
N ALA A 23 50.69 -30.68 -5.10
CA ALA A 23 50.46 -29.32 -5.56
C ALA A 23 49.39 -28.72 -4.64
N ALA A 24 49.74 -27.61 -3.98
CA ALA A 24 48.82 -26.83 -3.19
C ALA A 24 47.65 -26.36 -4.05
N ILE A 25 46.47 -26.94 -3.79
CA ILE A 25 45.18 -26.44 -4.28
C ILE A 25 44.84 -25.24 -3.39
N PRO A 26 44.58 -24.03 -3.94
CA PRO A 26 44.07 -22.95 -3.12
C PRO A 26 42.72 -23.41 -2.52
N SER A 27 42.62 -23.24 -1.20
CA SER A 27 41.38 -23.47 -0.48
C SER A 27 40.32 -22.54 -1.07
N PHE A 28 39.42 -23.07 -1.88
CA PHE A 28 38.14 -22.44 -2.07
C PHE A 28 37.46 -22.45 -0.70
N THR A 29 37.39 -21.31 -0.06
CA THR A 29 36.42 -21.05 0.97
C THR A 29 35.07 -21.32 0.32
N THR A 30 34.47 -22.46 0.68
CA THR A 30 33.04 -22.65 0.51
C THR A 30 32.39 -21.51 1.26
N ILE A 31 31.86 -20.53 0.51
CA ILE A 31 30.82 -19.66 1.03
C ILE A 31 29.75 -20.67 1.45
N SER A 32 29.58 -20.85 2.75
CA SER A 32 28.41 -21.52 3.27
C SER A 32 27.25 -20.71 2.72
N ALA A 33 26.46 -21.31 1.83
CA ALA A 33 25.13 -20.80 1.57
C ALA A 33 24.50 -20.66 2.95
N GLN A 34 24.25 -19.43 3.37
CA GLN A 34 23.38 -19.16 4.50
C GLN A 34 22.13 -19.96 4.19
N ALA A 35 21.66 -20.79 5.13
CA ALA A 35 20.40 -21.50 4.95
C ALA A 35 19.38 -20.45 4.48
N GLU A 36 18.79 -20.68 3.30
CA GLU A 36 17.67 -19.89 2.85
C GLU A 36 16.68 -19.86 4.02
N ASP A 37 16.32 -18.67 4.42
CA ASP A 37 15.27 -18.44 5.41
C ASP A 37 13.97 -18.90 4.75
N THR A 38 13.59 -20.14 5.03
CA THR A 38 12.43 -20.80 4.39
C THR A 38 11.11 -20.43 5.05
N ASN A 39 11.13 -19.47 5.98
CA ASN A 39 9.95 -18.98 6.64
C ASN A 39 9.25 -17.98 5.71
N ASN A 40 8.19 -18.44 5.06
CA ASN A 40 7.32 -17.69 4.18
C ASN A 40 6.00 -17.43 4.95
N ASP A 41 6.08 -16.70 6.06
CA ASP A 41 5.00 -16.52 7.02
C ASP A 41 4.58 -15.06 7.28
N ASP A 42 5.08 -14.13 6.47
CA ASP A 42 4.77 -12.70 6.57
C ASP A 42 3.59 -12.25 5.70
N TRP A 43 2.81 -13.20 5.17
CA TRP A 43 1.62 -12.89 4.38
C TRP A 43 0.55 -12.17 5.21
N LEU A 44 -0.10 -11.22 4.57
CA LEU A 44 -1.08 -10.33 5.19
C LEU A 44 -2.50 -10.61 4.69
N HIS A 45 -3.49 -10.23 5.50
CA HIS A 45 -4.89 -10.33 5.09
C HIS A 45 -5.73 -9.18 5.65
N ALA A 46 -6.85 -8.91 4.98
CA ALA A 46 -7.78 -7.85 5.34
C ALA A 46 -8.89 -8.37 6.25
N VAL A 47 -9.19 -7.61 7.31
CA VAL A 47 -10.41 -7.78 8.12
C VAL A 47 -11.03 -6.41 8.35
N GLY A 48 -12.21 -6.18 7.80
CA GLY A 48 -12.79 -4.83 7.78
C GLY A 48 -11.85 -3.86 7.08
N SER A 49 -11.59 -2.73 7.70
CA SER A 49 -10.73 -1.67 7.17
C SER A 49 -9.26 -1.78 7.56
N ARG A 50 -8.80 -2.94 8.03
CA ARG A 50 -7.44 -3.14 8.56
C ARG A 50 -6.74 -4.33 7.91
N LEU A 51 -5.41 -4.28 7.92
CA LEU A 51 -4.55 -5.41 7.55
C LEU A 51 -4.01 -6.09 8.81
N TYR A 52 -3.88 -7.40 8.73
CA TYR A 52 -3.38 -8.24 9.81
C TYR A 52 -2.34 -9.24 9.30
N ASP A 53 -1.42 -9.61 10.18
CA ASP A 53 -0.51 -10.73 9.97
C ASP A 53 -1.22 -12.08 10.24
N LYS A 54 -0.49 -13.19 10.06
CA LYS A 54 -0.98 -14.55 10.32
C LYS A 54 -1.39 -14.82 11.78
N ASP A 55 -0.86 -14.03 12.71
CA ASP A 55 -1.10 -14.19 14.15
C ASP A 55 -2.26 -13.31 14.66
N GLY A 56 -2.86 -12.53 13.74
CA GLY A 56 -3.98 -11.62 14.01
C GLY A 56 -3.56 -10.28 14.59
N ASN A 57 -2.31 -9.90 14.45
CA ASN A 57 -1.82 -8.57 14.83
C ASN A 57 -2.04 -7.59 13.69
N GLU A 58 -2.54 -6.39 14.00
CA GLU A 58 -2.70 -5.31 13.01
C GLU A 58 -1.34 -4.87 12.48
N VAL A 59 -1.23 -4.65 11.16
CA VAL A 59 -0.02 -4.15 10.51
C VAL A 59 -0.32 -2.88 9.71
N TRP A 60 0.71 -2.04 9.55
CA TRP A 60 0.60 -0.80 8.82
C TRP A 60 1.69 -0.70 7.75
N LEU A 61 1.28 -0.67 6.49
CA LEU A 61 2.16 -0.45 5.35
C LEU A 61 2.46 1.04 5.23
N THR A 62 3.71 1.43 5.50
CA THR A 62 4.17 2.81 5.43
C THR A 62 5.42 2.88 4.57
N GLY A 63 5.23 3.31 3.32
CA GLY A 63 6.24 3.12 2.30
C GLY A 63 6.40 4.25 1.32
N ALA A 64 7.12 3.95 0.25
CA ALA A 64 7.37 4.88 -0.84
C ALA A 64 7.43 4.15 -2.18
N ASN A 65 7.20 4.91 -3.25
CA ASN A 65 7.33 4.45 -4.62
C ASN A 65 8.79 4.56 -5.09
N TRP A 66 9.28 3.55 -5.82
CA TRP A 66 10.56 3.60 -6.51
C TRP A 66 10.38 3.15 -7.96
N PHE A 67 10.27 4.09 -8.88
CA PHE A 67 9.96 3.81 -10.28
C PHE A 67 11.20 3.56 -11.14
N GLY A 68 10.99 2.95 -12.30
CA GLY A 68 12.00 2.70 -13.32
C GLY A 68 11.80 1.43 -14.13
N PHE A 69 11.21 0.37 -13.57
CA PHE A 69 10.88 -0.83 -14.36
C PHE A 69 9.76 -0.60 -15.39
N ASN A 70 8.97 0.45 -15.25
CA ASN A 70 8.03 0.91 -16.24
C ASN A 70 8.68 1.72 -17.37
N CYS A 71 9.92 2.17 -17.18
CA CYS A 71 10.66 3.03 -18.11
C CYS A 71 11.58 2.22 -19.05
N GLY A 72 12.19 2.88 -20.01
CA GLY A 72 13.12 2.27 -20.97
C GLY A 72 14.39 1.69 -20.37
N GLU A 73 14.72 2.05 -19.14
CA GLU A 73 15.82 1.49 -18.35
C GLU A 73 15.57 0.03 -17.94
N ASN A 74 14.30 -0.41 -17.85
CA ASN A 74 13.88 -1.74 -17.41
C ASN A 74 14.44 -2.13 -16.01
N CYS A 75 14.66 -1.16 -15.16
CA CYS A 75 15.18 -1.30 -13.81
C CYS A 75 14.86 -0.05 -13.00
N VAL A 76 14.77 -0.13 -11.67
CA VAL A 76 14.59 1.06 -10.82
C VAL A 76 15.69 2.09 -11.09
N HIS A 77 15.32 3.36 -11.07
CA HIS A 77 16.24 4.44 -11.40
C HIS A 77 17.32 4.63 -10.34
N TYR A 78 18.40 5.30 -10.74
CA TYR A 78 19.57 5.69 -9.94
C TYR A 78 20.56 4.57 -9.61
N LEU A 79 20.38 3.36 -10.12
CA LEU A 79 21.39 2.31 -10.00
C LEU A 79 22.66 2.60 -10.84
N TRP A 80 22.61 3.62 -11.69
CA TRP A 80 23.78 4.18 -12.40
C TRP A 80 24.65 5.12 -11.53
N SER A 81 24.17 5.51 -10.34
CA SER A 81 24.87 6.42 -9.43
C SER A 81 24.83 5.98 -7.97
N GLY A 82 24.23 4.83 -7.68
CA GLY A 82 24.15 4.25 -6.34
C GLY A 82 24.20 2.73 -6.36
N ASP A 83 24.79 2.14 -5.33
CA ASP A 83 24.71 0.71 -5.04
C ASP A 83 23.36 0.37 -4.43
N VAL A 84 22.70 -0.63 -4.97
CA VAL A 84 21.34 -1.02 -4.55
C VAL A 84 21.28 -1.51 -3.09
N ASP A 85 22.35 -2.15 -2.63
CA ASP A 85 22.43 -2.64 -1.25
C ASP A 85 22.49 -1.49 -0.25
N ASP A 86 23.34 -0.47 -0.52
CA ASP A 86 23.42 0.75 0.26
C ASP A 86 22.08 1.51 0.26
N MET A 87 21.45 1.64 -0.90
CA MET A 87 20.20 2.39 -1.07
C MET A 87 19.03 1.74 -0.32
N LEU A 88 18.87 0.41 -0.43
CA LEU A 88 17.81 -0.32 0.27
C LEU A 88 18.06 -0.35 1.79
N SER A 89 19.32 -0.50 2.22
CA SER A 89 19.68 -0.38 3.64
C SER A 89 19.27 0.97 4.22
N GLU A 90 19.62 2.08 3.54
CA GLU A 90 19.29 3.43 3.98
C GLU A 90 17.77 3.68 3.98
N VAL A 91 17.04 3.18 2.98
CA VAL A 91 15.56 3.28 2.91
C VAL A 91 14.91 2.57 4.10
N ALA A 92 15.37 1.36 4.43
CA ALA A 92 14.88 0.60 5.58
C ALA A 92 15.26 1.26 6.92
N ASP A 93 16.50 1.73 7.06
CA ASP A 93 16.98 2.45 8.26
C ASP A 93 16.21 3.75 8.52
N ARG A 94 15.56 4.29 7.49
CA ARG A 94 14.67 5.45 7.54
C ARG A 94 13.20 5.11 7.78
N GLY A 95 12.88 3.85 8.06
CA GLY A 95 11.56 3.43 8.51
C GLY A 95 10.54 3.13 7.41
N ILE A 96 10.93 3.18 6.14
CA ILE A 96 10.11 2.69 5.05
C ILE A 96 10.06 1.17 5.15
N ASN A 97 8.87 0.58 5.30
CA ASN A 97 8.72 -0.87 5.46
C ASN A 97 8.19 -1.58 4.20
N VAL A 98 7.71 -0.83 3.22
CA VAL A 98 7.23 -1.36 1.93
C VAL A 98 7.60 -0.44 0.77
N ILE A 99 7.92 -1.02 -0.39
CA ILE A 99 8.22 -0.30 -1.62
C ILE A 99 7.20 -0.69 -2.69
N ARG A 100 6.50 0.31 -3.27
CA ARG A 100 5.69 0.14 -4.48
C ARG A 100 6.60 0.33 -5.70
N MET A 101 6.64 -0.68 -6.58
CA MET A 101 7.54 -0.69 -7.75
C MET A 101 6.73 -0.65 -9.05
N PRO A 102 6.65 0.51 -9.73
CA PRO A 102 6.08 0.62 -11.06
C PRO A 102 6.79 -0.26 -12.10
N ILE A 103 6.02 -1.04 -12.86
CA ILE A 103 6.49 -1.91 -13.95
C ILE A 103 5.53 -1.80 -15.15
N SER A 104 5.98 -2.13 -16.37
CA SER A 104 5.09 -2.21 -17.53
C SER A 104 4.63 -3.63 -17.80
N THR A 105 3.42 -3.79 -18.38
CA THR A 105 2.97 -5.10 -18.89
C THR A 105 3.91 -5.63 -19.95
N GLU A 106 4.45 -4.75 -20.80
CA GLU A 106 5.45 -5.11 -21.82
C GLU A 106 6.67 -5.81 -21.22
N LEU A 107 7.22 -5.28 -20.12
CA LEU A 107 8.36 -5.91 -19.45
C LEU A 107 7.99 -7.30 -18.90
N LEU A 108 6.81 -7.44 -18.31
CA LEU A 108 6.32 -8.74 -17.84
C LEU A 108 6.09 -9.74 -18.98
N ILE A 109 5.61 -9.29 -20.15
CA ILE A 109 5.51 -10.14 -21.35
C ILE A 109 6.88 -10.69 -21.73
N SER A 110 7.91 -9.84 -21.71
CA SER A 110 9.28 -10.28 -22.03
C SER A 110 9.81 -11.33 -21.03
N TRP A 111 9.49 -11.18 -19.75
CA TRP A 111 9.87 -12.14 -18.71
C TRP A 111 9.10 -13.47 -18.87
N MET A 112 7.79 -13.40 -19.03
CA MET A 112 6.93 -14.57 -19.21
C MET A 112 7.32 -15.42 -20.43
N ASN A 113 7.77 -14.77 -21.51
CA ASN A 113 8.21 -15.42 -22.73
C ASN A 113 9.68 -15.90 -22.69
N ASP A 114 10.35 -15.84 -21.54
CA ASP A 114 11.76 -16.19 -21.36
C ASP A 114 12.71 -15.40 -22.29
N THR A 115 12.33 -14.17 -22.57
CA THR A 115 13.10 -13.21 -23.38
C THR A 115 13.21 -11.86 -22.64
N PRO A 116 13.67 -11.85 -21.39
CA PRO A 116 13.65 -10.63 -20.58
C PRO A 116 14.47 -9.52 -21.23
N ASN A 117 13.90 -8.33 -21.28
CA ASN A 117 14.58 -7.16 -21.81
C ASN A 117 15.88 -6.90 -21.05
N PRO A 118 16.94 -6.43 -21.75
CA PRO A 118 18.16 -6.00 -21.08
C PRO A 118 17.88 -4.73 -20.27
N VAL A 119 18.64 -4.55 -19.20
CA VAL A 119 18.64 -3.28 -18.48
C VAL A 119 19.54 -2.26 -19.16
N SER A 120 19.22 -1.00 -19.02
CA SER A 120 20.11 0.10 -19.39
C SER A 120 20.43 0.95 -18.14
N SER A 121 21.52 1.73 -18.23
CA SER A 121 21.85 2.73 -17.20
C SER A 121 22.08 2.19 -15.77
N VAL A 122 22.71 1.01 -15.65
CA VAL A 122 23.14 0.46 -14.34
C VAL A 122 24.66 0.47 -14.16
N SER A 123 25.37 1.27 -14.91
CA SER A 123 26.82 1.61 -14.83
C SER A 123 27.86 0.48 -14.76
N ALA A 124 27.51 -0.75 -15.15
CA ALA A 124 28.49 -1.83 -15.19
C ALA A 124 29.49 -1.75 -16.34
N GLU A 125 29.10 -1.16 -17.47
CA GLU A 125 29.92 -1.16 -18.69
C GLU A 125 30.39 0.21 -19.19
N ASN A 126 29.80 1.33 -18.65
CA ASN A 126 29.88 2.63 -19.34
C ASN A 126 30.69 3.70 -18.64
N ASN A 127 31.31 3.45 -17.49
CA ASN A 127 32.08 4.45 -16.75
C ASN A 127 33.59 4.16 -16.78
N PRO A 128 34.35 4.79 -17.69
CA PRO A 128 35.82 4.74 -17.59
C PRO A 128 36.33 5.65 -16.45
N PRO A 129 37.31 5.22 -15.66
CA PRO A 129 37.93 3.90 -15.63
C PRO A 129 36.99 2.88 -15.00
N TYR A 130 36.67 1.88 -15.73
CA TYR A 130 35.71 0.80 -15.43
C TYR A 130 35.65 0.37 -13.98
N PHE A 131 34.77 0.94 -13.20
CA PHE A 131 34.38 0.41 -11.91
C PHE A 131 32.87 0.07 -11.94
N VAL A 132 32.53 -0.95 -11.19
CA VAL A 132 31.16 -1.47 -11.13
C VAL A 132 30.55 -1.04 -9.83
N ILE A 133 29.46 -0.26 -9.89
CA ILE A 133 28.73 0.17 -8.69
C ILE A 133 27.95 -1.02 -8.11
N ASN A 134 27.29 -1.80 -8.95
CA ASN A 134 26.46 -2.94 -8.57
C ASN A 134 27.06 -4.28 -9.07
N PRO A 135 28.07 -4.86 -8.38
CA PRO A 135 28.76 -6.07 -8.86
C PRO A 135 27.85 -7.30 -8.92
N ASP A 136 26.78 -7.35 -8.10
CA ASP A 136 25.81 -8.45 -8.09
C ASP A 136 24.99 -8.52 -9.39
N PHE A 137 24.98 -7.45 -10.19
CA PHE A 137 24.30 -7.41 -11.49
C PHE A 137 25.12 -8.02 -12.62
N LEU A 138 26.33 -8.50 -12.34
CA LEU A 138 27.16 -9.17 -13.32
C LEU A 138 27.08 -10.69 -13.24
N ASN A 139 27.12 -11.32 -14.39
CA ASN A 139 27.39 -12.75 -14.53
C ASN A 139 28.87 -13.06 -14.27
N ALA A 140 29.21 -14.33 -14.10
CA ALA A 140 30.58 -14.77 -13.86
C ALA A 140 31.56 -14.43 -15.02
N ASP A 141 31.04 -14.24 -16.24
CA ASP A 141 31.81 -13.83 -17.41
C ASP A 141 31.94 -12.31 -17.56
N GLY A 142 31.36 -11.54 -16.64
CA GLY A 142 31.35 -10.07 -16.64
C GLY A 142 30.23 -9.43 -17.47
N SER A 143 29.36 -10.22 -18.10
CA SER A 143 28.19 -9.69 -18.79
C SER A 143 27.13 -9.24 -17.81
N MET A 144 26.27 -8.28 -18.23
CA MET A 144 25.14 -7.79 -17.43
C MET A 144 24.05 -8.84 -17.33
N LYS A 145 23.49 -9.02 -16.14
CA LYS A 145 22.24 -9.76 -15.93
C LYS A 145 21.07 -9.05 -16.61
N ASN A 146 20.05 -9.81 -16.98
CA ASN A 146 18.83 -9.25 -17.54
C ASN A 146 17.93 -8.61 -16.48
N SER A 147 16.87 -7.93 -16.94
CA SER A 147 15.95 -7.19 -16.05
C SER A 147 15.24 -8.07 -15.01
N MET A 148 14.90 -9.31 -15.35
CA MET A 148 14.25 -10.24 -14.42
C MET A 148 15.24 -10.72 -13.34
N GLU A 149 16.46 -11.08 -13.70
CA GLU A 149 17.50 -11.47 -12.75
C GLU A 149 17.86 -10.33 -11.79
N ILE A 150 17.87 -9.09 -12.29
CA ILE A 150 18.11 -7.89 -11.46
C ILE A 150 16.93 -7.64 -10.52
N PHE A 151 15.70 -7.84 -10.97
CA PHE A 151 14.52 -7.78 -10.08
C PHE A 151 14.59 -8.83 -8.97
N ASP A 152 14.96 -10.08 -9.31
CA ASP A 152 15.16 -11.14 -8.30
C ASP A 152 16.23 -10.75 -7.25
N ILE A 153 17.33 -10.10 -7.66
CA ILE A 153 18.36 -9.59 -6.74
C ILE A 153 17.81 -8.48 -5.85
N ILE A 154 17.01 -7.57 -6.39
CA ILE A 154 16.39 -6.48 -5.62
C ILE A 154 15.46 -7.07 -4.57
N MET A 155 14.63 -8.08 -4.91
CA MET A 155 13.77 -8.76 -3.94
C MET A 155 14.58 -9.42 -2.81
N GLN A 156 15.67 -10.11 -3.14
CA GLN A 156 16.57 -10.71 -2.13
C GLN A 156 17.17 -9.65 -1.20
N LYS A 157 17.53 -8.48 -1.73
CA LYS A 157 18.04 -7.37 -0.91
C LYS A 157 16.95 -6.71 -0.08
N CYS A 158 15.73 -6.58 -0.58
CA CYS A 158 14.57 -6.18 0.23
C CYS A 158 14.41 -7.12 1.43
N LYS A 159 14.38 -8.44 1.20
CA LYS A 159 14.30 -9.44 2.27
C LYS A 159 15.44 -9.31 3.27
N LYS A 160 16.66 -9.07 2.80
CA LYS A 160 17.85 -8.87 3.66
C LYS A 160 17.65 -7.75 4.69
N TYR A 161 16.94 -6.69 4.33
CA TYR A 161 16.72 -5.52 5.18
C TYR A 161 15.32 -5.45 5.82
N GLY A 162 14.54 -6.53 5.76
CA GLY A 162 13.19 -6.58 6.32
C GLY A 162 12.16 -5.73 5.57
N LEU A 163 12.48 -5.33 4.32
CA LEU A 163 11.58 -4.60 3.43
C LEU A 163 10.62 -5.55 2.73
N LYS A 164 9.37 -5.17 2.62
CA LYS A 164 8.42 -5.79 1.69
C LYS A 164 8.28 -4.93 0.42
N ALA A 165 7.75 -5.54 -0.63
CA ALA A 165 7.48 -4.87 -1.88
C ALA A 165 6.15 -5.31 -2.47
N PHE A 166 5.55 -4.47 -3.29
CA PHE A 166 4.51 -4.85 -4.22
C PHE A 166 4.74 -4.15 -5.56
N ILE A 167 4.31 -4.77 -6.63
CA ILE A 167 4.42 -4.16 -7.96
C ILE A 167 3.14 -3.43 -8.33
N ASP A 168 3.29 -2.46 -9.21
CA ASP A 168 2.22 -1.71 -9.85
C ASP A 168 2.35 -1.83 -11.37
N ILE A 169 1.28 -2.23 -12.03
CA ILE A 169 1.23 -2.15 -13.49
C ILE A 169 0.99 -0.69 -13.90
N HIS A 170 2.08 0.03 -14.10
CA HIS A 170 2.04 1.46 -14.37
C HIS A 170 1.51 1.79 -15.76
N SER A 171 1.87 0.96 -16.74
CA SER A 171 1.50 1.16 -18.15
C SER A 171 1.41 -0.16 -18.91
N PRO A 172 0.58 -0.25 -19.98
CA PRO A 172 0.55 -1.43 -20.83
C PRO A 172 1.83 -1.65 -21.61
N HIS A 173 2.54 -0.61 -22.01
CA HIS A 173 3.86 -0.68 -22.64
C HIS A 173 4.87 0.22 -21.92
N THR A 174 6.16 0.02 -22.21
CA THR A 174 7.26 0.83 -21.65
C THR A 174 7.07 2.31 -21.96
N ASP A 175 7.03 3.16 -20.93
CA ASP A 175 6.86 4.60 -21.06
C ASP A 175 7.54 5.34 -19.91
N ASN A 176 8.36 6.33 -20.25
CA ASN A 176 9.02 7.19 -19.25
C ASN A 176 8.07 8.16 -18.55
N SER A 177 6.89 8.41 -19.10
CA SER A 177 5.85 9.22 -18.46
C SER A 177 4.89 8.41 -17.60
N GLY A 178 4.69 7.12 -17.94
CA GLY A 178 3.92 6.11 -17.20
C GLY A 178 2.42 6.35 -17.04
N HIS A 179 2.01 7.58 -16.90
CA HIS A 179 0.65 7.97 -16.51
C HIS A 179 -0.30 8.26 -17.68
N ASN A 180 0.13 8.10 -18.94
CA ASN A 180 -0.66 8.56 -20.11
C ASN A 180 -1.66 7.53 -20.66
N TYR A 181 -1.95 6.47 -19.92
CA TYR A 181 -2.76 5.35 -20.41
C TYR A 181 -4.01 5.13 -19.60
N ASN A 182 -5.16 5.51 -20.17
CA ASN A 182 -6.47 5.40 -19.54
C ASN A 182 -6.80 3.96 -19.11
N LEU A 183 -6.38 2.99 -19.93
CA LEU A 183 -6.77 1.58 -19.81
C LEU A 183 -5.54 0.68 -19.66
N TRP A 184 -5.76 -0.54 -19.17
CA TRP A 184 -4.76 -1.61 -19.00
C TRP A 184 -4.46 -2.38 -20.29
N TYR A 185 -5.12 -2.02 -21.40
CA TYR A 185 -5.04 -2.69 -22.70
C TYR A 185 -5.03 -1.69 -23.85
N GLY A 186 -4.93 -2.22 -25.10
CA GLY A 186 -5.13 -1.44 -26.32
C GLY A 186 -3.88 -0.69 -26.78
N LYS A 187 -2.68 -1.09 -26.32
CA LYS A 187 -1.39 -0.57 -26.76
C LYS A 187 -0.51 -1.69 -27.31
N GLU A 188 0.28 -1.35 -28.32
CA GLU A 188 1.30 -2.25 -28.85
C GLU A 188 2.62 -2.06 -28.10
N THR A 189 3.27 -3.16 -27.77
CA THR A 189 4.63 -3.21 -27.26
C THR A 189 5.64 -2.88 -28.36
N ALA A 190 6.90 -2.70 -28.02
CA ALA A 190 7.96 -2.39 -28.99
C ALA A 190 8.15 -3.47 -30.08
N ASP A 191 7.82 -4.73 -29.79
CA ASP A 191 7.87 -5.84 -30.75
C ASP A 191 6.57 -6.00 -31.57
N GLY A 192 5.56 -5.13 -31.36
CA GLY A 192 4.28 -5.14 -32.05
C GLY A 192 3.22 -6.07 -31.44
N THR A 193 3.46 -6.61 -30.26
CA THR A 193 2.44 -7.38 -29.53
C THR A 193 1.37 -6.47 -28.99
N MET A 194 0.10 -6.70 -29.33
CA MET A 194 -1.03 -5.95 -28.78
C MET A 194 -1.32 -6.42 -27.35
N VAL A 195 -1.22 -5.52 -26.36
CA VAL A 195 -1.64 -5.79 -24.99
C VAL A 195 -3.16 -5.82 -24.93
N THR A 196 -3.70 -7.00 -24.68
CA THR A 196 -5.13 -7.23 -24.44
C THR A 196 -5.40 -7.37 -22.95
N THR A 197 -6.67 -7.28 -22.54
CA THR A 197 -7.07 -7.57 -21.15
C THR A 197 -6.66 -8.97 -20.72
N ASP A 198 -6.82 -9.98 -21.57
CA ASP A 198 -6.44 -11.36 -21.23
C ASP A 198 -4.92 -11.51 -21.09
N LEU A 199 -4.11 -10.87 -21.96
CA LEU A 199 -2.65 -10.90 -21.86
C LEU A 199 -2.15 -10.16 -20.60
N TRP A 200 -2.75 -9.03 -20.24
CA TRP A 200 -2.45 -8.33 -18.99
C TRP A 200 -2.74 -9.23 -17.77
N ILE A 201 -3.88 -9.93 -17.73
CA ILE A 201 -4.20 -10.90 -16.68
C ILE A 201 -3.18 -12.04 -16.66
N GLU A 202 -2.82 -12.58 -17.81
CA GLU A 202 -1.87 -13.70 -17.94
C GLU A 202 -0.51 -13.34 -17.37
N THR A 203 0.02 -12.15 -17.68
CA THR A 203 1.32 -11.71 -17.15
C THR A 203 1.34 -11.56 -15.63
N LEU A 204 0.28 -10.99 -15.05
CA LEU A 204 0.15 -10.86 -13.59
C LEU A 204 -0.02 -12.22 -12.91
N THR A 205 -0.80 -13.11 -13.51
CA THR A 205 -0.99 -14.48 -13.02
C THR A 205 0.33 -15.25 -13.04
N TRP A 206 1.09 -15.14 -14.13
CA TRP A 206 2.42 -15.74 -14.26
C TRP A 206 3.38 -15.22 -13.18
N LEU A 207 3.40 -13.90 -12.94
CA LEU A 207 4.26 -13.32 -11.93
C LEU A 207 3.85 -13.77 -10.52
N ALA A 208 2.55 -13.84 -10.25
CA ALA A 208 2.02 -14.31 -8.99
C ALA A 208 2.37 -15.78 -8.71
N ASP A 209 2.34 -16.64 -9.72
CA ASP A 209 2.79 -18.03 -9.60
C ASP A 209 4.30 -18.14 -9.36
N LYS A 210 5.11 -17.30 -10.03
CA LYS A 210 6.57 -17.25 -9.85
C LYS A 210 6.96 -16.91 -8.41
N TYR A 211 6.27 -15.95 -7.78
CA TYR A 211 6.60 -15.44 -6.43
C TYR A 211 5.69 -15.95 -5.31
N LYS A 212 4.83 -16.94 -5.54
CA LYS A 212 3.88 -17.46 -4.55
C LYS A 212 4.49 -18.02 -3.26
N ASN A 213 5.80 -18.28 -3.27
CA ASN A 213 6.56 -18.78 -2.13
C ASN A 213 7.57 -17.73 -1.61
N ASP A 214 7.45 -16.48 -1.98
CA ASP A 214 8.31 -15.38 -1.52
C ASP A 214 7.45 -14.22 -1.02
N ASP A 215 7.27 -14.15 0.29
CA ASP A 215 6.49 -13.13 0.99
C ASP A 215 7.18 -11.76 1.07
N THR A 216 8.33 -11.60 0.42
CA THR A 216 8.91 -10.28 0.17
C THR A 216 8.07 -9.49 -0.81
N LEU A 217 7.55 -10.17 -1.85
CA LEU A 217 6.59 -9.59 -2.80
C LEU A 217 5.16 -9.87 -2.33
N ILE A 218 4.61 -8.96 -1.52
CA ILE A 218 3.34 -9.16 -0.81
C ILE A 218 2.08 -8.98 -1.66
N GLY A 219 2.19 -8.38 -2.86
CA GLY A 219 0.97 -8.11 -3.64
C GLY A 219 1.18 -7.41 -4.97
N TYR A 220 0.05 -7.08 -5.61
CA TYR A 220 -0.03 -6.59 -6.98
C TYR A 220 -1.05 -5.44 -7.05
N ASP A 221 -0.59 -4.25 -7.44
CA ASP A 221 -1.42 -3.12 -7.85
C ASP A 221 -1.75 -3.29 -9.33
N LEU A 222 -3.00 -3.55 -9.61
CA LEU A 222 -3.40 -4.13 -10.90
C LEU A 222 -3.22 -3.18 -12.07
N LYS A 223 -3.39 -1.87 -11.85
CA LYS A 223 -3.20 -0.83 -12.87
C LYS A 223 -3.12 0.54 -12.22
N ASN A 224 -2.00 1.24 -12.47
CA ASN A 224 -1.84 2.65 -12.12
C ASN A 224 -2.87 3.52 -12.81
N GLU A 225 -3.65 4.22 -12.03
CA GLU A 225 -4.54 5.30 -12.44
C GLU A 225 -5.43 4.97 -13.66
N PRO A 226 -6.37 4.03 -13.56
CA PRO A 226 -7.41 3.91 -14.57
C PRO A 226 -8.18 5.23 -14.70
N HIS A 227 -8.18 5.86 -15.90
CA HIS A 227 -8.74 7.18 -16.06
C HIS A 227 -9.43 7.39 -17.42
N GLY A 228 -9.70 8.62 -17.73
CA GLY A 228 -10.39 9.09 -18.92
C GLY A 228 -11.76 9.68 -18.60
N LYS A 229 -12.20 10.61 -19.44
CA LYS A 229 -13.44 11.35 -19.22
C LYS A 229 -14.62 10.54 -19.70
N GLY A 230 -15.72 10.55 -18.94
CA GLY A 230 -16.91 9.78 -19.23
C GLY A 230 -17.48 9.99 -20.64
N GLN A 231 -17.35 11.20 -21.19
CA GLN A 231 -17.76 11.52 -22.57
C GLN A 231 -16.93 10.80 -23.66
N GLU A 232 -15.75 10.28 -23.33
CA GLU A 232 -14.88 9.51 -24.22
C GLU A 232 -15.37 8.06 -24.41
N GLY A 233 -16.35 7.63 -23.60
CA GLY A 233 -17.03 6.37 -23.75
C GLY A 233 -16.11 5.14 -23.56
N ALA A 234 -15.93 4.34 -24.62
CA ALA A 234 -15.17 3.09 -24.53
C ALA A 234 -13.64 3.27 -24.35
N THR A 235 -13.11 4.47 -24.54
CA THR A 235 -11.67 4.75 -24.39
C THR A 235 -11.29 5.28 -23.00
N ALA A 236 -12.26 5.40 -22.11
CA ALA A 236 -12.10 5.83 -20.74
C ALA A 236 -12.51 4.72 -19.77
N ALA A 237 -11.75 4.57 -18.68
CA ALA A 237 -12.06 3.60 -17.64
C ALA A 237 -13.33 4.00 -16.88
N LYS A 238 -14.24 3.05 -16.67
CA LYS A 238 -15.46 3.23 -15.89
C LYS A 238 -15.58 2.18 -14.79
N TRP A 239 -16.44 2.45 -13.82
CA TRP A 239 -16.76 1.52 -12.74
C TRP A 239 -18.27 1.36 -12.64
N ASP A 240 -18.82 0.28 -13.19
CA ASP A 240 -20.25 -0.01 -13.16
C ASP A 240 -20.54 -1.51 -13.10
N GLY A 241 -21.81 -1.93 -13.26
CA GLY A 241 -22.22 -3.34 -13.24
C GLY A 241 -22.17 -4.03 -14.60
N SER A 242 -21.57 -3.42 -15.63
CA SER A 242 -21.48 -4.02 -16.96
C SER A 242 -20.29 -4.97 -17.09
N THR A 243 -20.27 -5.74 -18.16
CA THR A 243 -19.12 -6.56 -18.58
C THR A 243 -18.37 -5.94 -19.75
N ASP A 244 -18.52 -4.63 -19.96
CA ASP A 244 -17.83 -3.93 -21.01
C ASP A 244 -16.30 -3.97 -20.78
N GLU A 245 -15.53 -4.00 -21.86
CA GLU A 245 -14.07 -4.18 -21.78
C GLU A 245 -13.38 -3.08 -20.97
N ASN A 246 -13.89 -1.83 -21.02
CA ASN A 246 -13.39 -0.70 -20.26
C ASN A 246 -13.96 -0.58 -18.84
N ASN A 247 -14.73 -1.56 -18.37
CA ASN A 247 -15.22 -1.59 -16.99
C ASN A 247 -14.14 -2.11 -16.05
N TRP A 248 -13.55 -1.20 -15.27
CA TRP A 248 -12.46 -1.50 -14.35
C TRP A 248 -12.85 -2.51 -13.27
N ALA A 249 -14.05 -2.38 -12.67
CA ALA A 249 -14.50 -3.35 -11.67
C ALA A 249 -14.58 -4.77 -12.21
N TYR A 250 -15.06 -4.94 -13.44
CA TYR A 250 -15.14 -6.25 -14.08
C TYR A 250 -13.75 -6.83 -14.39
N ALA A 251 -12.86 -6.03 -14.99
CA ALA A 251 -11.51 -6.45 -15.33
C ALA A 251 -10.67 -6.77 -14.09
N ALA A 252 -10.74 -5.90 -13.06
CA ALA A 252 -10.03 -6.09 -11.80
C ALA A 252 -10.49 -7.35 -11.06
N THR A 253 -11.80 -7.64 -11.04
CA THR A 253 -12.33 -8.87 -10.43
C THR A 253 -11.82 -10.12 -11.16
N LYS A 254 -11.79 -10.12 -12.50
CA LYS A 254 -11.22 -11.23 -13.29
C LYS A 254 -9.74 -11.43 -12.98
N CYS A 255 -8.98 -10.34 -12.94
CA CYS A 255 -7.56 -10.39 -12.66
C CYS A 255 -7.28 -10.89 -11.23
N ALA A 256 -8.01 -10.37 -10.24
CA ALA A 256 -7.91 -10.81 -8.85
C ALA A 256 -8.19 -12.32 -8.71
N ASN A 257 -9.23 -12.85 -9.36
CA ASN A 257 -9.50 -14.28 -9.37
C ASN A 257 -8.30 -15.07 -9.90
N SER A 258 -7.77 -14.69 -11.07
CA SER A 258 -6.65 -15.40 -11.69
C SER A 258 -5.38 -15.40 -10.84
N ILE A 259 -5.08 -14.27 -10.17
CA ILE A 259 -3.94 -14.17 -9.26
C ILE A 259 -4.16 -15.03 -8.02
N LEU A 260 -5.33 -14.93 -7.38
CA LEU A 260 -5.63 -15.64 -6.13
C LEU A 260 -5.77 -17.15 -6.32
N ASP A 261 -6.07 -17.62 -7.52
CA ASP A 261 -6.06 -19.04 -7.88
C ASP A 261 -4.65 -19.66 -7.80
N VAL A 262 -3.60 -18.88 -8.07
CA VAL A 262 -2.21 -19.35 -8.05
C VAL A 262 -1.44 -18.94 -6.80
N ASN A 263 -1.78 -17.78 -6.24
CA ASN A 263 -1.20 -17.24 -4.99
C ASN A 263 -2.32 -16.68 -4.08
N PRO A 264 -2.96 -17.52 -3.26
CA PRO A 264 -4.08 -17.11 -2.41
C PRO A 264 -3.69 -16.16 -1.27
N ASN A 265 -2.41 -15.91 -1.06
CA ASN A 265 -1.90 -15.04 0.00
C ASN A 265 -1.56 -13.62 -0.47
N ALA A 266 -1.53 -13.39 -1.79
CA ALA A 266 -1.16 -12.10 -2.35
C ALA A 266 -2.22 -11.03 -2.06
N LEU A 267 -1.81 -9.85 -1.61
CA LEU A 267 -2.68 -8.68 -1.57
C LEU A 267 -2.95 -8.18 -3.00
N ILE A 268 -4.19 -7.81 -3.25
CA ILE A 268 -4.61 -7.21 -4.52
C ILE A 268 -4.98 -5.75 -4.25
N PHE A 269 -4.15 -4.83 -4.77
CA PHE A 269 -4.40 -3.40 -4.67
C PHE A 269 -5.19 -2.94 -5.87
N ILE A 270 -6.28 -2.21 -5.62
CA ILE A 270 -7.23 -1.81 -6.66
C ILE A 270 -7.50 -0.32 -6.54
N GLU A 271 -7.02 0.43 -7.49
CA GLU A 271 -7.28 1.84 -7.60
C GLU A 271 -8.72 2.15 -8.05
N GLY A 272 -9.12 3.39 -7.91
CA GLY A 272 -10.36 3.90 -8.47
C GLY A 272 -10.24 4.25 -9.96
N VAL A 273 -11.19 5.05 -10.44
CA VAL A 273 -11.18 5.64 -11.79
C VAL A 273 -11.11 7.17 -11.70
N GLU A 274 -11.07 7.90 -12.83
CA GLU A 274 -11.09 9.38 -12.82
C GLU A 274 -12.52 9.91 -12.61
N GLN A 275 -13.50 9.35 -13.30
CA GLN A 275 -14.87 9.87 -13.28
C GLN A 275 -15.89 8.78 -13.00
N SER A 276 -16.99 9.16 -12.37
CA SER A 276 -18.19 8.35 -12.23
C SER A 276 -19.41 9.10 -12.72
N VAL A 277 -20.46 8.40 -13.15
CA VAL A 277 -21.75 9.04 -13.44
C VAL A 277 -22.35 9.60 -12.13
N LYS A 278 -22.95 10.77 -12.21
CA LYS A 278 -23.50 11.49 -11.06
C LYS A 278 -24.69 10.74 -10.41
N SER A 279 -25.46 10.03 -11.20
CA SER A 279 -26.56 9.17 -10.75
C SER A 279 -27.03 8.23 -11.87
N ASP A 280 -27.96 7.33 -11.58
CA ASP A 280 -28.57 6.42 -12.57
C ASP A 280 -29.40 7.15 -13.67
N ALA A 281 -29.59 8.48 -13.57
CA ALA A 281 -30.21 9.29 -14.61
C ALA A 281 -29.27 9.59 -15.78
N TYR A 282 -27.97 9.36 -15.60
CA TYR A 282 -26.94 9.64 -16.61
C TYR A 282 -26.30 8.34 -17.09
N THR A 283 -25.77 8.38 -18.31
CA THR A 283 -25.11 7.23 -18.93
C THR A 283 -23.67 7.54 -19.31
N TRP A 284 -22.80 6.54 -19.18
CA TRP A 284 -21.44 6.64 -19.66
C TRP A 284 -21.40 6.86 -21.18
N GLY A 285 -20.53 7.73 -21.65
CA GLY A 285 -20.43 8.10 -23.07
C GLY A 285 -21.35 9.25 -23.50
N GLN A 286 -22.23 9.76 -22.62
CA GLN A 286 -23.01 10.95 -23.00
C GLN A 286 -22.15 12.22 -23.02
N PRO A 287 -22.50 13.24 -23.85
CA PRO A 287 -21.79 14.51 -23.89
C PRO A 287 -21.78 15.21 -22.51
N ASP A 288 -20.66 15.83 -22.17
CA ASP A 288 -20.57 16.67 -20.98
C ASP A 288 -21.44 17.92 -21.09
N SER A 289 -21.86 18.47 -19.96
CA SER A 289 -22.71 19.65 -19.87
C SER A 289 -22.25 20.60 -18.78
N LYS A 290 -22.02 21.85 -19.11
CA LYS A 290 -21.63 22.89 -18.14
C LYS A 290 -22.75 23.28 -17.17
N THR A 291 -24.01 23.11 -17.57
CA THR A 291 -25.18 23.49 -16.76
C THR A 291 -25.71 22.36 -15.92
N ASP A 292 -25.48 21.11 -16.33
CA ASP A 292 -25.85 19.90 -15.59
C ASP A 292 -24.81 18.80 -15.88
N PRO A 293 -23.64 18.86 -15.23
CA PRO A 293 -22.56 17.91 -15.46
C PRO A 293 -23.01 16.48 -15.12
N PRO A 294 -22.90 15.53 -16.07
CA PRO A 294 -23.30 14.13 -15.84
C PRO A 294 -22.26 13.34 -15.04
N TYR A 295 -21.04 13.84 -14.92
CA TYR A 295 -19.92 13.15 -14.30
C TYR A 295 -19.42 13.86 -13.05
N ILE A 296 -18.94 13.08 -12.09
CA ILE A 296 -18.26 13.57 -10.90
C ILE A 296 -16.77 13.22 -11.04
N PRO A 297 -15.89 14.23 -11.11
CA PRO A 297 -14.46 14.01 -11.25
C PRO A 297 -13.80 13.66 -9.92
N ALA A 298 -12.62 13.03 -10.01
CA ALA A 298 -11.67 12.82 -8.95
C ALA A 298 -10.24 12.92 -9.50
N TRP A 299 -9.24 12.68 -8.67
CA TRP A 299 -7.90 12.35 -9.14
C TRP A 299 -7.96 11.04 -9.94
N TRP A 300 -7.05 10.88 -10.90
CA TRP A 300 -6.85 9.63 -11.59
C TRP A 300 -6.56 8.53 -10.56
N GLY A 301 -7.19 7.39 -10.69
CA GLY A 301 -7.11 6.33 -9.66
C GLY A 301 -7.84 6.64 -8.35
N GLY A 302 -8.33 7.88 -8.12
CA GLY A 302 -8.87 8.31 -6.83
C GLY A 302 -10.35 8.04 -6.59
N ASN A 303 -11.15 7.74 -7.63
CA ASN A 303 -12.61 7.65 -7.52
C ASN A 303 -13.07 6.22 -7.22
N LEU A 304 -13.30 5.92 -5.96
CA LEU A 304 -13.84 4.64 -5.49
C LEU A 304 -15.36 4.64 -5.26
N ARG A 305 -16.11 5.67 -5.71
CA ARG A 305 -17.59 5.71 -5.54
C ARG A 305 -18.30 4.46 -6.01
N GLY A 306 -17.73 3.78 -7.02
CA GLY A 306 -18.26 2.54 -7.58
C GLY A 306 -18.29 1.38 -6.61
N VAL A 307 -17.42 1.36 -5.60
CA VAL A 307 -17.31 0.26 -4.61
C VAL A 307 -18.60 0.07 -3.83
N ARG A 308 -19.36 1.15 -3.52
CA ARG A 308 -20.63 1.05 -2.80
C ARG A 308 -21.64 0.13 -3.51
N LYS A 309 -21.65 0.15 -4.83
CA LYS A 309 -22.66 -0.56 -5.64
C LYS A 309 -22.09 -1.81 -6.34
N TYR A 310 -20.83 -1.76 -6.68
CA TYR A 310 -20.12 -2.80 -7.43
C TYR A 310 -18.75 -3.06 -6.78
N PRO A 311 -18.71 -3.60 -5.55
CA PRO A 311 -17.45 -3.92 -4.88
C PRO A 311 -16.69 -5.02 -5.65
N ILE A 312 -15.38 -5.03 -5.53
CA ILE A 312 -14.56 -6.12 -6.04
C ILE A 312 -14.75 -7.34 -5.13
N GLN A 313 -15.22 -8.43 -5.71
CA GLN A 313 -15.54 -9.64 -4.97
C GLN A 313 -14.99 -10.87 -5.71
N PRO A 314 -13.74 -11.26 -5.49
CA PRO A 314 -13.20 -12.51 -6.00
C PRO A 314 -13.95 -13.72 -5.43
N ASP A 315 -13.88 -14.84 -6.15
CA ASP A 315 -14.51 -16.11 -5.75
C ASP A 315 -13.97 -16.65 -4.41
N SER A 316 -12.71 -16.35 -4.08
CA SER A 316 -12.05 -16.68 -2.80
C SER A 316 -12.47 -15.77 -1.64
N GLY A 317 -13.25 -14.71 -1.88
CA GLY A 317 -13.61 -13.70 -0.89
C GLY A 317 -12.76 -12.45 -0.95
N THR A 318 -12.95 -11.55 0.02
CA THR A 318 -12.35 -10.20 0.02
C THR A 318 -11.18 -10.03 0.95
N SER A 319 -10.71 -11.10 1.59
CA SER A 319 -9.62 -11.04 2.58
C SER A 319 -8.26 -10.60 2.00
N GLN A 320 -8.13 -10.53 0.69
CA GLN A 320 -6.91 -10.09 0.01
C GLN A 320 -7.10 -8.76 -0.73
N ILE A 321 -8.25 -8.11 -0.62
CA ILE A 321 -8.57 -6.87 -1.35
C ILE A 321 -8.19 -5.65 -0.52
N VAL A 322 -7.42 -4.76 -1.11
CA VAL A 322 -7.06 -3.43 -0.59
C VAL A 322 -7.41 -2.41 -1.66
N TYR A 323 -8.23 -1.41 -1.35
CA TYR A 323 -8.45 -0.33 -2.29
C TYR A 323 -7.34 0.70 -2.19
N SER A 324 -6.82 1.14 -3.35
CA SER A 324 -5.61 1.95 -3.44
C SER A 324 -5.84 3.29 -4.16
N PRO A 325 -6.60 4.23 -3.58
CA PRO A 325 -6.80 5.52 -4.24
C PRO A 325 -5.51 6.35 -4.25
N HIS A 326 -5.36 7.21 -5.28
CA HIS A 326 -4.35 8.26 -5.33
C HIS A 326 -4.96 9.59 -4.91
N ASP A 327 -4.19 10.42 -4.23
CA ASP A 327 -4.59 11.77 -3.83
C ASP A 327 -3.41 12.72 -3.91
N TYR A 328 -3.62 13.87 -4.54
CA TYR A 328 -2.58 14.87 -4.76
C TYR A 328 -3.04 16.27 -4.36
N GLY A 329 -2.07 17.13 -4.12
CA GLY A 329 -2.30 18.53 -3.78
C GLY A 329 -2.25 19.48 -4.98
N PRO A 330 -2.49 20.77 -4.74
CA PRO A 330 -2.62 21.76 -5.79
C PRO A 330 -1.33 22.03 -6.59
N SER A 331 -0.15 21.54 -6.14
CA SER A 331 1.08 21.67 -6.93
C SER A 331 1.12 20.71 -8.12
N VAL A 332 0.41 19.57 -8.05
CA VAL A 332 0.27 18.63 -9.16
C VAL A 332 -0.82 19.12 -10.12
N TYR A 333 -2.02 19.40 -9.60
CA TYR A 333 -3.09 20.03 -10.38
C TYR A 333 -4.07 20.73 -9.43
N ASN A 334 -4.47 21.98 -9.77
CA ASN A 334 -5.42 22.73 -8.94
C ASN A 334 -6.85 22.25 -9.17
N GLN A 335 -7.30 21.32 -8.34
CA GLN A 335 -8.68 20.85 -8.32
C GLN A 335 -9.62 21.89 -7.69
N THR A 336 -10.91 21.81 -7.99
CA THR A 336 -11.92 22.80 -7.56
C THR A 336 -12.06 22.93 -6.05
N TRP A 337 -11.79 21.89 -5.29
CA TRP A 337 -11.81 21.92 -3.83
C TRP A 337 -10.65 22.69 -3.21
N PHE A 338 -9.61 23.03 -3.99
CA PHE A 338 -8.50 23.90 -3.59
C PHE A 338 -8.69 25.37 -3.95
N ASP A 339 -9.78 25.74 -4.66
CA ASP A 339 -10.06 27.13 -5.06
C ASP A 339 -10.35 28.06 -3.88
N LYS A 340 -10.71 27.49 -2.74
CA LYS A 340 -10.94 28.17 -1.46
C LYS A 340 -9.90 27.74 -0.41
N ASP A 341 -9.90 28.40 0.73
CA ASP A 341 -9.17 27.90 1.90
C ASP A 341 -9.82 26.59 2.39
N PHE A 342 -8.98 25.62 2.75
CA PHE A 342 -9.44 24.28 3.12
C PHE A 342 -8.87 23.82 4.45
N THR A 343 -9.59 22.93 5.07
CA THR A 343 -9.25 22.17 6.28
C THR A 343 -9.50 20.70 6.01
N GLU A 344 -9.08 19.80 6.90
CA GLU A 344 -9.42 18.38 6.83
C GLU A 344 -10.94 18.18 6.65
N GLN A 345 -11.77 18.87 7.44
CA GLN A 345 -13.23 18.75 7.34
C GLN A 345 -13.76 19.18 5.97
N THR A 346 -13.26 20.28 5.40
CA THR A 346 -13.75 20.70 4.07
C THR A 346 -13.24 19.79 2.97
N LEU A 347 -12.07 19.18 3.09
CA LEU A 347 -11.60 18.17 2.14
C LEU A 347 -12.44 16.89 2.24
N LEU A 348 -12.85 16.49 3.45
CA LEU A 348 -13.80 15.39 3.65
C LEU A 348 -15.16 15.71 3.01
N ASP A 349 -15.72 16.89 3.28
CA ASP A 349 -17.04 17.27 2.80
C ASP A 349 -17.08 17.46 1.27
N ASP A 350 -16.04 18.03 0.67
CA ASP A 350 -16.01 18.38 -0.75
C ASP A 350 -15.50 17.23 -1.64
N TYR A 351 -14.66 16.33 -1.09
CA TYR A 351 -13.97 15.35 -1.94
C TYR A 351 -13.69 13.99 -1.23
N TRP A 352 -12.89 13.94 -0.13
CA TRP A 352 -12.34 12.69 0.40
C TRP A 352 -13.40 11.67 0.78
N TYR A 353 -14.43 12.10 1.56
CA TYR A 353 -15.39 11.13 2.09
C TYR A 353 -16.15 10.41 1.00
N ASP A 354 -16.71 11.14 0.04
CA ASP A 354 -17.55 10.56 -1.01
C ASP A 354 -16.74 9.80 -2.07
N THR A 355 -15.44 10.12 -2.23
CA THR A 355 -14.58 9.47 -3.21
C THR A 355 -13.89 8.21 -2.71
N TRP A 356 -13.26 8.25 -1.54
CA TRP A 356 -12.47 7.12 -1.06
C TRP A 356 -12.51 6.91 0.45
N ALA A 357 -12.57 7.96 1.28
CA ALA A 357 -12.39 7.82 2.73
C ALA A 357 -13.52 7.01 3.40
N TYR A 358 -14.71 6.99 2.80
CA TYR A 358 -15.83 6.18 3.29
C TYR A 358 -15.51 4.67 3.32
N VAL A 359 -14.63 4.18 2.45
CA VAL A 359 -14.26 2.75 2.42
C VAL A 359 -13.63 2.32 3.74
N ASN A 360 -12.77 3.17 4.31
CA ASN A 360 -12.21 2.95 5.64
C ASN A 360 -13.20 3.31 6.75
N ALA A 361 -13.87 4.47 6.65
CA ALA A 361 -14.76 4.96 7.70
C ALA A 361 -15.99 4.06 7.93
N GLU A 362 -16.49 3.41 6.89
CA GLU A 362 -17.61 2.46 6.94
C GLU A 362 -17.16 1.00 7.12
N ASP A 363 -15.85 0.78 7.36
CA ASP A 363 -15.24 -0.54 7.61
C ASP A 363 -15.46 -1.56 6.46
N ILE A 364 -15.38 -1.08 5.21
CA ILE A 364 -15.63 -1.90 4.03
C ILE A 364 -14.41 -2.73 3.66
N ALA A 365 -13.23 -2.09 3.57
CA ALA A 365 -11.96 -2.72 3.25
C ALA A 365 -10.79 -1.82 3.69
N PRO A 366 -9.55 -2.34 3.80
CA PRO A 366 -8.39 -1.51 4.00
C PRO A 366 -8.17 -0.55 2.83
N LEU A 367 -7.67 0.65 3.13
CA LEU A 367 -7.15 1.60 2.15
C LEU A 367 -5.63 1.60 2.18
N LEU A 368 -5.04 1.80 1.01
CA LEU A 368 -3.65 2.21 0.83
C LEU A 368 -3.66 3.43 -0.11
N ILE A 369 -3.26 4.61 0.37
CA ILE A 369 -3.05 5.74 -0.55
C ILE A 369 -1.78 5.43 -1.35
N GLY A 370 -1.95 4.92 -2.59
CA GLY A 370 -0.88 4.36 -3.41
C GLY A 370 0.12 5.42 -3.87
N GLU A 371 -0.38 6.62 -4.11
CA GLU A 371 0.46 7.79 -4.41
C GLU A 371 -0.08 9.02 -3.69
N TRP A 372 0.82 9.72 -3.01
CA TRP A 372 0.62 11.04 -2.42
C TRP A 372 1.97 11.72 -2.25
N GLY A 373 2.03 13.02 -2.39
CA GLY A 373 3.28 13.75 -2.29
C GLY A 373 3.21 15.10 -2.99
N GLY A 374 4.33 15.81 -3.08
CA GLY A 374 4.37 17.12 -3.70
C GLY A 374 5.56 17.95 -3.28
N HIS A 375 5.62 19.18 -3.81
CA HIS A 375 6.64 20.13 -3.44
C HIS A 375 6.35 20.77 -2.07
N MET A 376 7.42 20.99 -1.29
CA MET A 376 7.39 21.75 -0.04
C MET A 376 7.37 23.25 -0.37
N ASP A 377 6.16 23.79 -0.62
CA ASP A 377 5.96 25.19 -1.09
C ASP A 377 5.73 26.20 0.05
N GLY A 378 5.66 25.72 1.31
CA GLY A 378 5.28 26.54 2.46
C GLY A 378 3.86 27.11 2.38
N GLY A 379 3.03 26.58 1.46
CA GLY A 379 1.69 27.05 1.15
C GLY A 379 0.64 25.94 1.14
N LYS A 380 -0.32 26.06 0.20
CA LYS A 380 -1.47 25.17 0.12
C LYS A 380 -1.09 23.70 -0.13
N ASN A 381 -0.04 23.44 -0.92
CA ASN A 381 0.38 22.07 -1.18
C ASN A 381 0.94 21.39 0.06
N GLN A 382 1.82 22.08 0.79
CA GLN A 382 2.35 21.56 2.05
C GLN A 382 1.22 21.38 3.08
N GLN A 383 0.28 22.34 3.19
CA GLN A 383 -0.89 22.23 4.07
C GLN A 383 -1.71 20.98 3.74
N TRP A 384 -1.95 20.70 2.46
CA TRP A 384 -2.67 19.51 2.03
C TRP A 384 -1.92 18.22 2.43
N MET A 385 -0.58 18.15 2.19
CA MET A 385 0.22 16.97 2.60
C MET A 385 0.15 16.74 4.11
N GLU A 386 0.21 17.82 4.92
CA GLU A 386 0.10 17.72 6.38
C GLU A 386 -1.27 17.19 6.81
N LEU A 387 -2.36 17.69 6.21
CA LEU A 387 -3.71 17.24 6.52
C LEU A 387 -3.94 15.78 6.10
N LEU A 388 -3.51 15.39 4.90
CA LEU A 388 -3.66 14.00 4.44
C LEU A 388 -2.83 13.05 5.29
N ARG A 389 -1.57 13.40 5.62
CA ARG A 389 -0.72 12.64 6.54
C ARG A 389 -1.41 12.40 7.88
N ASP A 390 -1.91 13.47 8.50
CA ASP A 390 -2.54 13.39 9.81
C ASP A 390 -3.85 12.57 9.75
N TYR A 391 -4.60 12.69 8.67
CA TYR A 391 -5.79 11.87 8.42
C TYR A 391 -5.43 10.38 8.29
N MET A 392 -4.38 10.02 7.53
CA MET A 392 -3.93 8.64 7.40
C MET A 392 -3.50 8.04 8.73
N ILE A 393 -2.74 8.78 9.55
CA ILE A 393 -2.33 8.36 10.90
C ILE A 393 -3.56 8.11 11.78
N ASN A 394 -4.49 9.06 11.82
CA ASN A 394 -5.67 8.99 12.69
C ASN A 394 -6.65 7.88 12.32
N HIS A 395 -6.60 7.41 11.07
CA HIS A 395 -7.52 6.40 10.53
C HIS A 395 -6.84 5.09 10.15
N HIS A 396 -5.54 4.91 10.49
CA HIS A 396 -4.73 3.73 10.18
C HIS A 396 -4.76 3.36 8.68
N ILE A 397 -4.65 4.36 7.82
CA ILE A 397 -4.65 4.17 6.37
C ILE A 397 -3.22 3.91 5.91
N ASN A 398 -3.01 2.78 5.24
CA ASN A 398 -1.72 2.45 4.62
C ASN A 398 -1.37 3.44 3.52
N HIS A 399 -0.09 3.59 3.21
CA HIS A 399 0.31 4.55 2.17
C HIS A 399 1.69 4.26 1.59
N THR A 400 1.91 4.75 0.35
CA THR A 400 3.22 4.84 -0.31
C THR A 400 3.41 6.23 -0.89
N PHE A 401 4.45 6.94 -0.42
CA PHE A 401 4.74 8.31 -0.85
C PHE A 401 5.27 8.32 -2.30
N TRP A 402 4.80 9.21 -3.15
CA TRP A 402 5.35 9.45 -4.47
C TRP A 402 6.37 10.60 -4.43
N CYS A 403 7.70 10.33 -4.50
CA CYS A 403 8.36 9.05 -4.57
C CYS A 403 9.80 9.16 -3.99
N LEU A 404 10.58 8.08 -4.04
CA LEU A 404 12.01 8.14 -3.69
C LEU A 404 12.81 8.94 -4.73
N ASN A 405 12.51 8.76 -6.00
CA ASN A 405 13.23 9.26 -7.16
C ASN A 405 13.31 10.80 -7.21
N THR A 406 14.49 11.36 -7.47
CA THR A 406 14.69 12.82 -7.59
C THR A 406 14.14 13.39 -8.90
N ASN A 407 13.86 12.56 -9.91
CA ASN A 407 13.46 12.98 -11.25
C ASN A 407 11.93 12.96 -11.50
N SER A 408 11.12 12.92 -10.43
CA SER A 408 9.69 13.24 -10.55
C SER A 408 9.51 14.74 -10.70
N GLY A 409 8.99 15.18 -11.84
CA GLY A 409 8.94 16.60 -12.20
C GLY A 409 7.87 17.41 -11.45
N ASP A 410 6.77 16.77 -11.09
CA ASP A 410 5.57 17.37 -10.48
C ASP A 410 5.56 17.31 -8.95
N THR A 411 6.28 16.36 -8.34
CA THR A 411 6.33 16.18 -6.89
C THR A 411 7.73 16.36 -6.30
N GLY A 412 8.78 16.11 -7.09
CA GLY A 412 10.13 15.88 -6.59
C GLY A 412 10.21 14.61 -5.74
N GLY A 413 11.41 14.16 -5.40
CA GLY A 413 11.65 12.96 -4.60
C GLY A 413 11.79 13.22 -3.11
N LEU A 414 11.76 12.14 -2.33
CA LEU A 414 12.30 12.10 -0.97
C LEU A 414 13.82 12.20 -0.98
N TRP A 415 14.47 11.64 -2.01
CA TRP A 415 15.89 11.85 -2.25
C TRP A 415 16.13 13.23 -2.89
N ALA A 416 17.15 13.92 -2.39
CA ALA A 416 17.62 15.18 -2.95
C ALA A 416 18.83 14.97 -3.89
N GLY A 417 19.58 13.87 -3.72
CA GLY A 417 20.70 13.54 -4.59
C GLY A 417 21.28 12.16 -4.29
N ILE A 418 21.86 11.54 -5.32
CA ILE A 418 22.48 10.23 -5.25
C ILE A 418 23.84 10.32 -5.97
N GLY A 419 24.91 9.93 -5.29
CA GLY A 419 26.25 9.84 -5.86
C GLY A 419 27.02 8.67 -5.26
N TYR A 420 28.03 8.20 -5.96
CA TYR A 420 28.88 7.09 -5.52
C TYR A 420 30.31 7.55 -5.24
N ASP A 421 30.76 7.35 -4.00
CA ASP A 421 32.16 7.55 -3.62
C ASP A 421 32.96 6.28 -3.96
N GLN A 422 33.66 6.33 -5.07
CA GLN A 422 34.47 5.22 -5.56
C GLN A 422 35.61 4.84 -4.59
N ALA A 423 36.19 5.82 -3.89
CA ALA A 423 37.29 5.55 -2.97
C ALA A 423 36.83 4.85 -1.69
N ALA A 424 35.61 5.18 -1.23
CA ALA A 424 34.98 4.55 -0.08
C ALA A 424 34.14 3.32 -0.46
N SER A 425 33.92 3.07 -1.76
CA SER A 425 32.97 2.07 -2.29
C SER A 425 31.59 2.18 -1.61
N LYS A 426 31.03 3.40 -1.60
CA LYS A 426 29.82 3.71 -0.86
C LYS A 426 28.94 4.69 -1.61
N THR A 427 27.61 4.45 -1.54
CA THR A 427 26.62 5.40 -2.02
C THR A 427 26.47 6.56 -1.03
N ASN A 428 26.51 7.79 -1.54
CA ASN A 428 26.16 9.00 -0.82
C ASN A 428 24.73 9.38 -1.20
N LEU A 429 23.78 9.00 -0.36
CA LEU A 429 22.37 9.31 -0.52
C LEU A 429 22.02 10.53 0.35
N THR A 430 21.48 11.56 -0.27
CA THR A 430 20.99 12.75 0.44
C THR A 430 19.47 12.81 0.32
N TRP A 431 18.82 13.18 1.44
CA TRP A 431 17.37 13.29 1.53
C TRP A 431 16.94 14.75 1.52
N ASP A 432 15.77 15.03 0.96
CA ASP A 432 15.10 16.31 1.17
C ASP A 432 14.64 16.37 2.63
N ALA A 433 15.36 17.17 3.44
CA ALA A 433 15.20 17.15 4.89
C ALA A 433 13.80 17.59 5.35
N ASP A 434 13.23 18.61 4.70
CA ASP A 434 11.92 19.16 5.07
C ASP A 434 10.79 18.18 4.66
N LYS A 435 10.89 17.63 3.44
CA LYS A 435 9.94 16.64 2.94
C LYS A 435 9.99 15.34 3.74
N TYR A 436 11.19 14.86 4.06
CA TYR A 436 11.34 13.67 4.90
C TYR A 436 10.81 13.92 6.32
N ALA A 437 11.05 15.06 6.93
CA ALA A 437 10.52 15.39 8.26
C ALA A 437 8.98 15.46 8.31
N LEU A 438 8.33 15.83 7.20
CA LEU A 438 6.88 15.72 7.06
C LEU A 438 6.45 14.26 6.96
N PHE A 439 7.09 13.49 6.08
CA PHE A 439 6.79 12.11 5.77
C PHE A 439 7.08 11.16 6.93
N GLU A 440 8.23 11.33 7.64
CA GLU A 440 8.67 10.47 8.75
C GLU A 440 7.59 10.27 9.83
N LYS A 441 6.75 11.29 10.06
CA LYS A 441 5.65 11.21 11.04
C LYS A 441 4.59 10.17 10.69
N SER A 442 4.44 9.84 9.41
CA SER A 442 3.51 8.82 8.94
C SER A 442 4.10 7.42 8.89
N LEU A 443 5.36 7.23 9.21
CA LEU A 443 5.98 5.92 9.27
C LEU A 443 5.59 5.19 10.56
N TRP A 444 5.41 3.87 10.46
CA TRP A 444 5.05 3.05 11.62
C TRP A 444 6.21 2.96 12.60
N GLN A 445 6.01 3.44 13.82
CA GLN A 445 7.08 3.54 14.81
C GLN A 445 6.56 3.52 16.24
N THR A 446 7.43 3.09 17.17
CA THR A 446 7.14 3.07 18.60
C THR A 446 7.09 4.48 19.18
N LEU A 447 6.20 4.70 20.17
CA LEU A 447 5.95 6.04 20.72
C LEU A 447 7.08 6.58 21.58
N LYS A 448 7.82 5.74 22.31
CA LYS A 448 8.82 6.18 23.29
C LYS A 448 10.23 6.21 22.74
N THR A 449 10.61 5.18 21.98
CA THR A 449 11.97 5.06 21.47
C THR A 449 12.11 5.49 20.02
N GLY A 450 10.97 5.65 19.29
CA GLY A 450 10.96 6.03 17.88
C GLY A 450 11.61 4.98 16.97
N LYS A 451 11.59 3.71 17.38
CA LYS A 451 12.03 2.62 16.52
C LYS A 451 10.98 2.34 15.47
N TYR A 452 11.41 2.20 14.23
CA TYR A 452 10.53 1.84 13.13
C TYR A 452 10.11 0.37 13.20
N ILE A 453 8.93 0.04 12.72
CA ILE A 453 8.36 -1.31 12.82
C ILE A 453 8.30 -1.91 11.42
N GLY A 454 9.02 -3.03 11.26
CA GLY A 454 9.03 -3.81 10.02
C GLY A 454 7.82 -4.73 9.91
N LEU A 455 7.65 -5.32 8.73
CA LEU A 455 6.58 -6.26 8.41
C LEU A 455 7.05 -7.72 8.42
N ASP A 456 8.36 -7.93 8.51
CA ASP A 456 8.96 -9.26 8.60
C ASP A 456 9.02 -9.70 10.06
N HIS A 457 8.56 -10.92 10.35
CA HIS A 457 8.53 -11.43 11.72
C HIS A 457 9.91 -11.66 12.31
N GLN A 458 10.91 -11.93 11.49
CA GLN A 458 12.24 -12.36 11.94
C GLN A 458 13.32 -11.31 11.68
N LYS A 459 13.19 -10.54 10.59
CA LYS A 459 14.16 -9.52 10.21
C LYS A 459 13.74 -8.16 10.74
N ALA A 460 14.58 -7.57 11.56
CA ALA A 460 14.44 -6.17 11.93
C ALA A 460 14.55 -5.29 10.69
N LEU A 461 13.74 -4.24 10.62
CA LEU A 461 13.77 -3.28 9.52
C LEU A 461 15.11 -2.52 9.56
N GLY A 462 15.84 -2.52 8.45
CA GLY A 462 17.13 -1.82 8.31
C GLY A 462 18.32 -2.62 8.80
N ASN A 463 19.46 -1.93 8.92
CA ASN A 463 20.75 -2.53 9.25
C ASN A 463 21.46 -1.84 10.42
N ASN A 464 21.03 -0.64 10.81
CA ASN A 464 21.69 0.19 11.82
C ASN A 464 20.99 0.17 13.20
N GLY A 465 20.05 -0.77 13.41
CA GLY A 465 19.32 -0.92 14.67
C GLY A 465 18.27 0.16 14.93
N THR A 466 17.84 0.86 13.87
CA THR A 466 16.77 1.86 13.91
C THR A 466 15.38 1.22 13.90
N GLY A 467 15.26 0.00 13.37
CA GLY A 467 14.01 -0.72 13.26
C GLY A 467 13.93 -1.96 14.14
N LEU A 468 12.74 -2.54 14.15
CA LEU A 468 12.35 -3.80 14.82
C LEU A 468 11.79 -4.76 13.77
N SER A 469 11.87 -6.06 14.05
CA SER A 469 11.01 -7.03 13.38
C SER A 469 9.58 -6.97 13.92
N LEU A 470 8.63 -7.55 13.21
CA LEU A 470 7.24 -7.58 13.65
C LEU A 470 7.09 -8.37 14.96
N SER A 471 7.77 -9.54 15.08
CA SER A 471 7.77 -10.31 16.33
C SER A 471 8.39 -9.54 17.48
N GLU A 472 9.53 -8.88 17.30
CA GLU A 472 10.14 -8.07 18.35
C GLU A 472 9.18 -6.97 18.85
N PHE A 473 8.47 -6.30 17.93
CA PHE A 473 7.52 -5.28 18.31
C PHE A 473 6.40 -5.85 19.17
N TYR A 474 5.68 -6.88 18.72
CA TYR A 474 4.52 -7.41 19.44
C TYR A 474 4.89 -8.13 20.74
N GLU A 475 6.01 -8.84 20.79
CA GLU A 475 6.47 -9.54 21.98
C GLU A 475 7.01 -8.62 23.08
N SER A 476 7.68 -7.52 22.71
CA SER A 476 8.49 -6.75 23.67
C SER A 476 8.12 -5.26 23.77
N TYR A 477 7.63 -4.64 22.72
CA TYR A 477 7.44 -3.18 22.63
C TYR A 477 5.96 -2.77 22.65
N ALA A 478 5.06 -3.50 22.01
CA ALA A 478 3.65 -3.12 21.88
C ALA A 478 2.99 -2.83 23.23
N SER A 479 3.17 -3.70 24.23
CA SER A 479 2.57 -3.52 25.56
C SER A 479 3.27 -2.47 26.42
N THR A 480 4.53 -2.14 26.15
CA THR A 480 5.37 -1.24 26.98
C THR A 480 5.52 0.15 26.39
N GLU A 481 5.52 0.26 25.09
CA GLU A 481 5.73 1.50 24.36
C GLU A 481 4.52 1.91 23.52
N GLY A 482 3.81 0.95 22.93
CA GLY A 482 2.79 1.21 21.92
C GLY A 482 3.39 1.71 20.61
N SER A 483 2.54 2.11 19.68
CA SER A 483 2.95 2.71 18.41
C SER A 483 2.11 3.94 18.08
N ASN A 484 2.51 4.69 17.04
CA ASN A 484 1.72 5.82 16.55
C ASN A 484 0.36 5.40 15.97
N LEU A 485 0.12 4.12 15.70
CA LEU A 485 -1.23 3.58 15.44
C LEU A 485 -2.16 3.68 16.65
N ASP A 486 -1.63 3.68 17.85
CA ASP A 486 -2.44 3.76 19.08
C ASP A 486 -2.93 5.19 19.40
N GLY A 487 -2.73 6.14 18.49
CA GLY A 487 -3.13 7.54 18.64
C GLY A 487 -2.25 8.32 19.62
N GLY A 488 -1.03 7.86 19.86
CA GLY A 488 -0.07 8.51 20.74
C GLY A 488 0.83 9.51 20.01
N THR A 489 1.40 10.45 20.79
CA THR A 489 2.42 11.37 20.27
C THR A 489 3.81 10.77 20.48
N ILE A 490 4.62 10.72 19.42
CA ILE A 490 6.02 10.28 19.49
C ILE A 490 6.81 11.19 20.41
N VAL A 491 7.38 10.64 21.49
CA VAL A 491 8.05 11.42 22.55
C VAL A 491 9.54 11.62 22.27
N ASN A 492 10.19 10.73 21.50
CA ASN A 492 11.62 10.78 21.23
C ASN A 492 11.93 10.39 19.77
N GLY A 493 11.54 11.23 18.83
CA GLY A 493 12.15 11.17 17.51
C GLY A 493 13.63 11.59 17.61
N ASN A 494 14.53 10.84 17.01
CA ASN A 494 15.95 11.15 16.93
C ASN A 494 16.19 12.29 15.91
N THR A 495 15.50 13.41 16.08
CA THR A 495 15.70 14.63 15.30
C THR A 495 16.44 15.64 16.15
N THR A 496 17.59 16.06 15.71
CA THR A 496 18.25 17.30 16.18
C THR A 496 17.29 18.47 15.93
N LYS A 497 16.66 18.91 17.01
CA LYS A 497 15.65 19.96 17.05
C LYS A 497 16.27 21.32 16.72
N PRO A 498 15.69 22.10 15.80
CA PRO A 498 15.80 23.54 15.85
C PRO A 498 14.82 24.06 16.91
N THR A 499 15.36 24.70 17.93
CA THR A 499 14.58 25.42 18.94
C THR A 499 13.89 26.61 18.33
N THR A 500 12.56 26.62 18.26
CA THR A 500 11.77 27.85 18.17
C THR A 500 10.77 27.90 19.31
N ASP A 501 10.90 28.98 20.04
CA ASP A 501 10.13 29.41 21.18
C ASP A 501 8.65 29.62 20.80
N THR A 502 7.72 28.89 21.43
CA THR A 502 6.30 29.14 21.27
C THR A 502 5.74 29.73 22.54
N THR A 503 5.53 31.02 22.55
CA THR A 503 4.68 31.70 23.51
C THR A 503 3.22 31.32 23.32
N LYS A 504 2.67 30.68 24.32
CA LYS A 504 1.28 30.24 24.45
C LYS A 504 0.34 31.46 24.48
N PRO A 505 -0.75 31.50 23.69
CA PRO A 505 -1.83 32.48 23.92
C PRO A 505 -2.66 32.10 25.15
N SER A 506 -2.83 33.07 26.00
CA SER A 506 -3.70 33.00 27.20
C SER A 506 -5.17 32.99 26.78
N THR A 507 -5.89 31.96 27.14
CA THR A 507 -7.36 31.89 27.01
C THR A 507 -8.04 32.72 28.10
N THR A 508 -8.70 33.79 27.68
CA THR A 508 -9.59 34.58 28.54
C THR A 508 -10.96 33.89 28.58
N THR A 509 -11.30 33.37 29.74
CA THR A 509 -12.61 32.78 30.02
C THR A 509 -13.65 33.89 30.13
N THR A 510 -14.58 33.98 29.18
CA THR A 510 -15.76 34.85 29.30
C THR A 510 -16.90 34.02 29.85
N THR A 511 -17.28 34.32 31.09
CA THR A 511 -18.43 33.75 31.76
C THR A 511 -19.71 34.34 31.15
N ILE A 512 -20.51 33.53 30.46
CA ILE A 512 -21.84 33.91 30.01
C ILE A 512 -22.84 33.38 31.06
N THR A 513 -23.52 34.31 31.72
CA THR A 513 -24.62 34.03 32.62
C THR A 513 -25.87 33.73 31.80
N THR A 514 -26.33 32.51 31.78
CA THR A 514 -27.62 32.13 31.17
C THR A 514 -28.74 32.21 32.20
N THR A 515 -29.68 33.07 31.90
CA THR A 515 -30.96 33.21 32.63
C THR A 515 -31.87 32.02 32.28
N THR A 516 -32.21 31.19 33.25
CA THR A 516 -33.17 30.10 33.12
C THR A 516 -34.58 30.63 32.97
N THR A 517 -35.19 30.38 31.80
CA THR A 517 -36.65 30.45 31.66
C THR A 517 -37.22 29.04 31.73
N ALA A 518 -38.08 28.80 32.71
CA ALA A 518 -38.73 27.52 32.92
C ALA A 518 -39.65 27.19 31.72
N ALA A 519 -39.39 26.07 31.07
CA ALA A 519 -40.26 25.49 30.05
C ALA A 519 -41.14 24.40 30.68
N ALA A 520 -42.37 24.39 30.24
CA ALA A 520 -43.46 23.56 30.73
C ALA A 520 -43.17 22.07 30.55
N THR A 521 -43.45 21.29 31.60
CA THR A 521 -43.47 19.84 31.64
C THR A 521 -44.56 19.29 30.72
N THR A 522 -44.17 18.69 29.60
CA THR A 522 -45.00 17.70 28.90
C THR A 522 -44.60 16.33 29.43
N THR A 523 -45.55 15.63 30.06
CA THR A 523 -45.42 14.25 30.49
C THR A 523 -45.33 13.35 29.25
N GLU A 524 -44.11 12.90 28.89
CA GLU A 524 -43.92 11.81 27.97
C GLU A 524 -44.30 10.47 28.62
N ALA A 525 -44.96 9.60 27.84
CA ALA A 525 -45.23 8.22 28.24
C ALA A 525 -43.90 7.47 28.50
N PRO A 526 -43.85 6.50 29.41
CA PRO A 526 -42.63 5.77 29.73
C PRO A 526 -42.11 5.08 28.46
N LYS A 527 -40.88 5.45 28.02
CA LYS A 527 -40.17 4.80 26.94
C LYS A 527 -39.79 3.38 27.38
N THR A 528 -40.08 2.39 26.55
CA THR A 528 -39.66 1.01 26.78
C THR A 528 -38.16 0.89 26.50
N ASP A 529 -37.42 0.21 27.36
CA ASP A 529 -36.01 -0.08 27.12
C ASP A 529 -35.91 -1.08 25.98
N VAL A 530 -35.33 -0.64 24.86
CA VAL A 530 -35.06 -1.47 23.68
C VAL A 530 -33.59 -1.86 23.69
N LEU A 531 -33.32 -3.15 23.77
CA LEU A 531 -31.94 -3.65 23.69
C LEU A 531 -31.36 -3.28 22.34
N GLY A 532 -30.14 -2.72 22.33
CA GLY A 532 -29.52 -2.21 21.11
C GLY A 532 -29.84 -0.74 20.77
N ASP A 533 -30.77 -0.07 21.43
CA ASP A 533 -31.08 1.34 21.18
C ASP A 533 -30.25 2.24 22.10
N ILE A 534 -29.05 2.59 21.64
CA ILE A 534 -28.07 3.37 22.42
C ILE A 534 -28.40 4.86 22.39
N ASN A 535 -28.96 5.38 21.31
CA ASN A 535 -29.32 6.79 21.15
C ASN A 535 -30.71 7.11 21.70
N ASN A 536 -31.44 6.11 22.19
CA ASN A 536 -32.76 6.23 22.80
C ASN A 536 -33.84 6.79 21.85
N ASP A 537 -33.78 6.44 20.56
CA ASP A 537 -34.77 6.85 19.54
C ASP A 537 -35.85 5.78 19.29
N GLN A 538 -35.85 4.69 20.05
CA GLN A 538 -36.77 3.54 20.02
C GLN A 538 -36.57 2.65 18.76
N LYS A 539 -35.38 2.70 18.15
CA LYS A 539 -35.01 1.86 17.02
C LYS A 539 -33.58 1.37 17.20
N VAL A 540 -33.27 0.22 16.66
CA VAL A 540 -31.89 -0.26 16.52
C VAL A 540 -31.45 -0.05 15.09
N THR A 541 -30.52 0.87 14.87
CA THR A 541 -30.05 1.32 13.56
C THR A 541 -28.52 1.38 13.52
N ILE A 542 -27.99 1.77 12.37
CA ILE A 542 -26.55 2.02 12.20
C ILE A 542 -26.05 3.11 13.16
N SER A 543 -26.91 4.08 13.53
CA SER A 543 -26.54 5.15 14.46
C SER A 543 -26.17 4.62 15.86
N ASP A 544 -26.84 3.56 16.32
CA ASP A 544 -26.54 2.92 17.60
C ASP A 544 -25.21 2.17 17.55
N LEU A 545 -24.93 1.48 16.44
CA LEU A 545 -23.65 0.83 16.24
C LEU A 545 -22.50 1.84 16.18
N VAL A 546 -22.71 2.99 15.55
CA VAL A 546 -21.72 4.08 15.53
C VAL A 546 -21.46 4.62 16.94
N LEU A 547 -22.51 4.82 17.74
CA LEU A 547 -22.36 5.23 19.14
C LEU A 547 -21.64 4.18 19.98
N LEU A 548 -21.97 2.89 19.81
CA LEU A 548 -21.28 1.80 20.49
C LEU A 548 -19.78 1.81 20.15
N ASN A 549 -19.43 1.86 18.87
CA ASN A 549 -18.04 1.90 18.43
C ASN A 549 -17.30 3.14 18.99
N ARG A 550 -17.91 4.32 18.94
CA ARG A 550 -17.30 5.55 19.51
C ARG A 550 -17.09 5.44 21.01
N TYR A 551 -18.00 4.79 21.74
CA TYR A 551 -17.86 4.53 23.17
C TYR A 551 -16.72 3.52 23.44
N LEU A 552 -16.67 2.42 22.73
CA LEU A 552 -15.60 1.42 22.86
C LEU A 552 -14.22 2.01 22.54
N LEU A 553 -14.14 2.93 21.58
CA LEU A 553 -12.94 3.67 21.23
C LEU A 553 -12.63 4.85 22.17
N ARG A 554 -13.44 5.05 23.23
CA ARG A 554 -13.30 6.16 24.18
C ARG A 554 -13.33 7.56 23.52
N LYS A 555 -14.01 7.70 22.38
CA LYS A 555 -14.18 8.96 21.65
C LYS A 555 -15.39 9.78 22.06
N ILE A 556 -16.26 9.21 22.89
CA ILE A 556 -17.39 9.89 23.55
C ILE A 556 -17.38 9.54 25.04
N ASP A 557 -17.82 10.48 25.89
CA ASP A 557 -17.98 10.23 27.32
C ASP A 557 -19.34 9.61 27.65
N GLY A 558 -19.53 9.26 28.91
CA GLY A 558 -20.75 8.59 29.39
C GLY A 558 -22.04 9.41 29.29
N THR A 559 -21.99 10.70 28.93
CA THR A 559 -23.19 11.53 28.73
C THR A 559 -23.80 11.35 27.36
N ASP A 560 -22.97 11.21 26.33
CA ASP A 560 -23.43 11.00 24.95
C ASP A 560 -23.76 9.53 24.66
N ALA A 561 -23.27 8.61 25.49
CA ALA A 561 -23.52 7.18 25.41
C ALA A 561 -24.11 6.63 26.75
N ALA A 562 -25.00 7.37 27.38
CA ALA A 562 -25.56 7.02 28.69
C ALA A 562 -26.22 5.62 28.74
N TYR A 563 -26.69 5.14 27.58
CA TYR A 563 -27.32 3.83 27.44
C TYR A 563 -26.40 2.78 26.82
N ALA A 564 -25.14 3.14 26.50
CA ALA A 564 -24.25 2.21 25.82
C ALA A 564 -23.99 0.95 26.65
N PHE A 565 -23.77 1.08 27.96
CA PHE A 565 -23.53 -0.07 28.82
C PHE A 565 -24.80 -0.89 29.06
N ASP A 566 -25.92 -0.25 29.34
CA ASP A 566 -27.17 -0.94 29.72
C ASP A 566 -27.85 -1.61 28.50
N ARG A 567 -27.67 -1.07 27.29
CA ARG A 567 -28.36 -1.52 26.09
C ARG A 567 -27.43 -2.04 25.02
N GLY A 568 -26.13 -1.77 25.15
CA GLY A 568 -25.10 -2.17 24.18
C GLY A 568 -24.59 -3.59 24.38
N ASP A 569 -24.69 -4.15 25.58
CA ASP A 569 -24.36 -5.55 25.90
C ASP A 569 -25.46 -6.47 25.35
N VAL A 570 -25.39 -6.70 24.04
CA VAL A 570 -26.44 -7.43 23.32
C VAL A 570 -26.29 -8.94 23.40
N ASN A 571 -25.17 -9.44 23.96
CA ASN A 571 -24.97 -10.86 24.25
C ASN A 571 -25.27 -11.21 25.72
N GLY A 572 -25.36 -10.23 26.62
CA GLY A 572 -25.72 -10.40 28.03
C GLY A 572 -24.58 -10.93 28.92
N ASP A 573 -23.32 -10.85 28.46
CA ASP A 573 -22.16 -11.36 29.20
C ASP A 573 -21.62 -10.36 30.24
N LYS A 574 -22.17 -9.16 30.29
CA LYS A 574 -21.81 -8.02 31.14
C LYS A 574 -20.47 -7.39 30.82
N ILE A 575 -19.97 -7.61 29.58
CA ILE A 575 -18.74 -7.04 29.06
C ILE A 575 -19.06 -6.34 27.74
N LEU A 576 -19.09 -5.02 27.75
CA LEU A 576 -19.29 -4.27 26.50
C LEU A 576 -17.98 -4.23 25.70
N ASN A 577 -17.97 -4.92 24.54
CA ASN A 577 -16.76 -5.10 23.72
C ASN A 577 -17.10 -5.28 22.22
N ILE A 578 -16.08 -5.67 21.42
CA ILE A 578 -16.20 -5.85 19.97
C ILE A 578 -17.18 -6.98 19.59
N VAL A 579 -17.42 -7.95 20.49
CA VAL A 579 -18.37 -9.04 20.25
C VAL A 579 -19.79 -8.46 20.13
N ASP A 580 -20.14 -7.50 20.98
CA ASP A 580 -21.44 -6.81 20.91
C ASP A 580 -21.56 -6.04 19.59
N ALA A 581 -20.55 -5.29 19.20
CA ALA A 581 -20.53 -4.56 17.93
C ALA A 581 -20.67 -5.52 16.72
N THR A 582 -20.09 -6.71 16.79
CA THR A 582 -20.25 -7.75 15.77
C THR A 582 -21.69 -8.27 15.70
N LEU A 583 -22.32 -8.52 16.83
CA LEU A 583 -23.73 -8.94 16.89
C LEU A 583 -24.67 -7.85 16.38
N TYR A 584 -24.38 -6.57 16.65
CA TYR A 584 -25.11 -5.46 16.06
C TYR A 584 -25.02 -5.47 14.53
N ARG A 585 -23.84 -5.64 13.97
CA ARG A 585 -23.65 -5.75 12.50
C ARG A 585 -24.48 -6.90 11.93
N GLN A 586 -24.42 -8.07 12.55
CA GLN A 586 -25.21 -9.23 12.13
C GLN A 586 -26.74 -8.98 12.19
N TYR A 587 -27.19 -8.26 13.21
CA TYR A 587 -28.60 -7.87 13.35
C TYR A 587 -29.02 -6.89 12.25
N LEU A 588 -28.25 -5.84 12.03
CA LEU A 588 -28.52 -4.84 10.99
C LEU A 588 -28.47 -5.41 9.57
N LEU A 589 -27.59 -6.39 9.31
CA LEU A 589 -27.52 -7.14 8.05
C LEU A 589 -28.63 -8.20 7.91
N GLY A 590 -29.44 -8.42 8.95
CA GLY A 590 -30.52 -9.40 8.95
C GLY A 590 -30.08 -10.86 9.04
N THR A 591 -28.80 -11.13 9.26
CA THR A 591 -28.22 -12.47 9.48
C THR A 591 -28.50 -12.96 10.91
N LEU A 592 -28.64 -12.05 11.88
CA LEU A 592 -29.14 -12.29 13.21
C LEU A 592 -30.56 -11.71 13.33
N LYS A 593 -31.55 -12.50 13.77
CA LYS A 593 -32.98 -12.06 13.82
C LYS A 593 -33.35 -11.39 15.14
N LYS A 594 -32.61 -11.64 16.18
CA LYS A 594 -32.73 -10.99 17.51
C LYS A 594 -31.39 -11.10 18.23
N PHE A 595 -31.13 -10.21 19.16
CA PHE A 595 -29.92 -10.28 19.96
C PHE A 595 -29.93 -11.49 20.91
N PRO A 596 -28.77 -12.07 21.25
CA PRO A 596 -28.68 -13.22 22.15
C PRO A 596 -29.23 -12.94 23.56
N ALA A 597 -29.17 -11.69 24.03
CA ALA A 597 -29.69 -11.29 25.34
C ALA A 597 -31.21 -11.00 25.38
N GLU A 598 -31.91 -10.97 24.23
CA GLU A 598 -33.37 -10.99 24.11
C GLU A 598 -33.94 -12.38 24.40
#